data_7f8b4b3040e683c5ce4bf042e4cfa75d
#
_entry.id   7f8b4b3040e683c5ce4bf042e4cfa75d
#
_cell.length_a   1.000
_cell.length_b   1.000
_cell.length_c   1.000
_cell.angle_alpha   90.00
_cell.angle_beta   90.00
_cell.angle_gamma   90.00
#
_symmetry.space_group_name_H-M   'P 1'
#
loop_
_entity.id
_entity.type
_entity.pdbx_description
1 polymer ?
#
loop_
_entity_poly.entity_id
_entity_poly.type
_entity_poly.pdbx_seq_one_letter_code
_entity_poly.pdbx_strand_id
1 'polypeptide(L)'
;PPARPDDKQSYTPQGHPLAIAFGVMMEALVAPAQAAQADININTAAISAIRASMQKRQSRLAPFYRSGVVGFDNRGSVTIRDLNAAALGERNQVKKLVADENADRAKLYSEIARANGHPEWEAEVRGTFAKVWVQEALPGYWLQDASGGWRQR
;
A
#
# COMPACT_ATOMS: atom_id res chain seq x y z
N PRO A 1 -16.92 3.56 31.95
CA PRO A 1 -17.53 3.47 30.67
C PRO A 1 -16.64 2.84 29.65
N PRO A 2 -17.23 2.22 28.71
CA PRO A 2 -16.48 1.54 27.71
C PRO A 2 -15.63 2.51 26.90
N ALA A 3 -14.60 1.95 26.37
CA ALA A 3 -13.75 2.71 25.49
C ALA A 3 -14.58 3.32 24.39
N ARG A 4 -14.31 4.53 24.12
CA ARG A 4 -15.03 5.20 23.10
C ARG A 4 -14.51 4.86 21.76
N PRO A 5 -15.40 4.61 20.86
CA PRO A 5 -15.01 4.45 19.47
C PRO A 5 -14.28 5.67 18.94
N ASP A 6 -14.50 6.76 19.54
CA ASP A 6 -13.86 7.97 19.09
C ASP A 6 -12.38 7.98 19.28
N ASP A 7 -11.89 7.18 20.19
CA ASP A 7 -10.45 7.11 20.36
C ASP A 7 -9.76 6.71 19.07
N LYS A 8 -10.47 5.95 18.25
CA LYS A 8 -9.91 5.59 16.98
C LYS A 8 -10.02 6.69 15.96
N GLN A 9 -11.01 7.52 16.15
CA GLN A 9 -11.23 8.58 15.19
C GLN A 9 -10.35 9.76 15.41
N SER A 10 -9.84 9.88 16.61
CA SER A 10 -8.94 10.98 16.86
C SER A 10 -7.66 10.84 16.06
N TYR A 11 -7.38 9.65 15.58
CA TYR A 11 -6.22 9.46 14.75
C TYR A 11 -6.55 9.77 13.31
N THR A 12 -6.05 10.88 12.86
CA THR A 12 -6.28 11.31 11.49
C THR A 12 -4.95 11.36 10.78
N PRO A 13 -4.76 10.54 9.81
CA PRO A 13 -3.47 10.45 9.13
C PRO A 13 -3.25 11.60 8.19
N GLN A 14 -3.27 12.72 8.54
CA GLN A 14 -2.82 13.94 7.87
C GLN A 14 -2.61 13.83 6.36
N GLY A 15 -3.56 13.25 5.67
CA GLY A 15 -3.48 13.16 4.22
C GLY A 15 -2.42 12.21 3.69
N HIS A 16 -1.85 11.40 4.53
CA HIS A 16 -0.84 10.44 4.10
C HIS A 16 -1.55 9.18 3.61
N PRO A 17 -1.44 8.83 2.31
CA PRO A 17 -2.25 7.71 1.78
C PRO A 17 -2.03 6.40 2.52
N LEU A 18 -0.79 6.14 2.92
CA LEU A 18 -0.47 4.90 3.61
C LEU A 18 -1.17 4.82 4.96
N ALA A 19 -1.16 5.92 5.70
CA ALA A 19 -1.80 5.94 7.00
C ALA A 19 -3.32 5.82 6.85
N ILE A 20 -3.87 6.45 5.82
CA ILE A 20 -5.31 6.34 5.55
C ILE A 20 -5.67 4.88 5.26
N ALA A 21 -4.86 4.20 4.45
CA ALA A 21 -5.13 2.81 4.11
C ALA A 21 -5.19 1.93 5.34
N PHE A 22 -4.32 2.19 6.31
CA PHE A 22 -4.31 1.37 7.53
C PHE A 22 -5.36 1.78 8.54
N GLY A 23 -5.92 2.98 8.43
CA GLY A 23 -6.90 3.44 9.40
C GLY A 23 -8.33 3.37 8.92
N VAL A 24 -8.56 3.86 7.73
CA VAL A 24 -9.91 4.04 7.22
C VAL A 24 -10.39 2.86 6.40
N MET A 25 -9.56 2.41 5.49
CA MET A 25 -10.00 1.39 4.53
C MET A 25 -10.25 0.04 5.15
N MET A 26 -9.78 -0.15 6.35
CA MET A 26 -9.99 -1.40 7.06
C MET A 26 -11.47 -1.77 7.13
N GLU A 27 -12.29 -0.81 7.50
CA GLU A 27 -13.72 -1.07 7.63
C GLU A 27 -14.38 -1.34 6.30
N ALA A 28 -13.95 -0.60 5.27
CA ALA A 28 -14.55 -0.75 3.96
C ALA A 28 -14.21 -2.10 3.33
N LEU A 29 -13.09 -2.68 3.74
CA LEU A 29 -12.66 -3.94 3.16
C LEU A 29 -13.17 -5.16 3.90
N VAL A 30 -13.70 -4.98 5.08
CA VAL A 30 -14.16 -6.12 5.87
C VAL A 30 -15.49 -6.61 5.32
N ALA A 31 -15.42 -7.65 4.55
CA ALA A 31 -16.59 -8.32 4.06
C ALA A 31 -16.95 -9.45 5.03
N PRO A 32 -18.23 -9.73 5.18
CA PRO A 32 -18.67 -10.60 6.24
C PRO A 32 -17.99 -11.97 6.30
N ALA A 33 -17.97 -12.67 5.22
CA ALA A 33 -17.47 -14.04 5.29
C ALA A 33 -15.98 -14.13 5.11
N GLN A 34 -15.46 -13.41 4.14
CA GLN A 34 -14.07 -13.53 3.76
C GLN A 34 -13.15 -12.79 4.70
N ALA A 35 -13.69 -11.79 5.37
CA ALA A 35 -12.89 -10.98 6.27
C ALA A 35 -12.31 -11.77 7.42
N ALA A 36 -12.86 -12.92 7.69
CA ALA A 36 -12.34 -13.75 8.76
C ALA A 36 -10.96 -14.26 8.46
N GLN A 37 -10.48 -14.10 7.23
CA GLN A 37 -9.23 -14.73 6.88
C GLN A 37 -8.02 -13.99 7.36
N ALA A 38 -7.89 -12.73 7.02
CA ALA A 38 -6.70 -12.00 7.42
C ALA A 38 -7.08 -10.67 8.03
N ASP A 39 -6.50 -10.40 9.20
CA ASP A 39 -6.59 -9.08 9.80
C ASP A 39 -5.40 -8.27 9.29
N ILE A 40 -5.63 -7.42 8.31
CA ILE A 40 -4.56 -6.60 7.74
C ILE A 40 -4.19 -5.42 8.63
N ASN A 41 -4.94 -5.21 9.69
CA ASN A 41 -4.66 -4.14 10.63
C ASN A 41 -3.85 -4.61 11.84
N ILE A 42 -3.48 -5.87 11.86
CA ILE A 42 -2.65 -6.42 12.92
C ILE A 42 -1.29 -5.72 12.92
N ASN A 43 -0.73 -5.52 14.11
CA ASN A 43 0.52 -4.80 14.21
C ASN A 43 1.51 -5.54 15.09
N THR A 44 2.75 -5.53 14.67
CA THR A 44 3.88 -6.05 15.42
C THR A 44 5.03 -5.07 15.28
N ALA A 45 6.09 -5.27 16.04
CA ALA A 45 7.27 -4.42 15.90
C ALA A 45 7.83 -4.48 14.48
N ALA A 46 7.85 -5.65 13.88
CA ALA A 46 8.34 -5.81 12.51
C ALA A 46 7.46 -5.07 11.51
N ILE A 47 6.15 -5.19 11.65
CA ILE A 47 5.20 -4.51 10.77
C ILE A 47 5.33 -3.00 10.92
N SER A 48 5.45 -2.51 12.15
CA SER A 48 5.63 -1.08 12.40
C SER A 48 6.87 -0.54 11.72
N ALA A 49 7.97 -1.28 11.79
CA ALA A 49 9.22 -0.85 11.18
C ALA A 49 9.09 -0.80 9.65
N ILE A 50 8.43 -1.78 9.06
CA ILE A 50 8.20 -1.79 7.62
C ILE A 50 7.35 -0.58 7.20
N ARG A 51 6.28 -0.34 7.94
CA ARG A 51 5.41 0.80 7.64
C ARG A 51 6.14 2.12 7.75
N ALA A 52 7.00 2.27 8.76
CA ALA A 52 7.79 3.48 8.93
C ALA A 52 8.73 3.69 7.74
N SER A 53 9.34 2.61 7.26
CA SER A 53 10.22 2.68 6.09
C SER A 53 9.45 3.13 4.85
N MET A 54 8.26 2.56 4.64
CA MET A 54 7.41 2.93 3.51
C MET A 54 6.96 4.39 3.61
N GLN A 55 6.61 4.85 4.80
CA GLN A 55 6.21 6.24 5.00
C GLN A 55 7.32 7.22 4.66
N LYS A 56 8.53 6.91 5.07
CA LYS A 56 9.67 7.76 4.75
C LYS A 56 9.89 7.87 3.24
N ARG A 57 9.64 6.79 2.53
CA ARG A 57 9.86 6.74 1.09
C ARG A 57 8.76 7.46 0.33
N GLN A 58 7.57 7.58 0.93
CA GLN A 58 6.41 8.10 0.24
C GLN A 58 6.64 9.49 -0.35
N SER A 59 7.30 10.36 0.38
CA SER A 59 7.53 11.72 -0.11
C SER A 59 8.41 11.74 -1.35
N ARG A 60 9.29 10.76 -1.50
CA ARG A 60 10.16 10.67 -2.66
C ARG A 60 9.48 9.98 -3.85
N LEU A 61 8.55 9.08 -3.57
CA LEU A 61 7.80 8.41 -4.63
C LEU A 61 6.65 9.27 -5.17
N ALA A 62 6.08 10.13 -4.34
CA ALA A 62 4.90 10.88 -4.72
C ALA A 62 5.04 11.65 -6.04
N PRO A 63 6.15 12.34 -6.30
CA PRO A 63 6.30 13.02 -7.59
C PRO A 63 6.22 12.09 -8.78
N PHE A 64 6.72 10.87 -8.63
CA PHE A 64 6.73 9.91 -9.72
C PHE A 64 5.37 9.23 -9.92
N TYR A 65 4.58 9.12 -8.87
CA TYR A 65 3.17 8.75 -9.04
C TYR A 65 2.43 9.82 -9.81
N ARG A 66 2.65 11.08 -9.46
CA ARG A 66 1.94 12.19 -10.10
C ARG A 66 2.32 12.36 -11.56
N SER A 67 3.58 12.12 -11.89
CA SER A 67 4.05 12.30 -13.27
C SER A 67 3.79 11.07 -14.14
N GLY A 68 3.34 9.97 -13.55
CA GLY A 68 3.06 8.76 -14.30
C GLY A 68 4.28 7.89 -14.60
N VAL A 69 5.43 8.22 -14.00
CA VAL A 69 6.61 7.36 -14.13
C VAL A 69 6.32 6.00 -13.52
N VAL A 70 5.65 5.99 -12.37
CA VAL A 70 5.29 4.74 -11.69
C VAL A 70 3.79 4.68 -11.47
N GLY A 71 3.30 3.47 -11.28
CA GLY A 71 1.89 3.23 -10.98
C GLY A 71 1.73 2.02 -10.09
N PHE A 72 0.52 1.84 -9.59
CA PHE A 72 0.17 0.69 -8.76
C PHE A 72 -0.26 -0.45 -9.68
N ASP A 73 0.42 -1.58 -9.57
CA ASP A 73 0.01 -2.73 -10.37
C ASP A 73 -1.11 -3.50 -9.68
N ASN A 74 -1.63 -4.51 -10.36
CA ASN A 74 -2.77 -5.26 -9.85
C ASN A 74 -2.37 -6.39 -8.90
N ARG A 75 -1.10 -6.42 -8.48
CA ARG A 75 -0.59 -7.46 -7.59
C ARG A 75 -0.06 -6.90 -6.27
N GLY A 76 -0.38 -5.65 -5.98
CA GLY A 76 0.05 -5.05 -4.73
C GLY A 76 1.45 -4.49 -4.75
N SER A 77 2.04 -4.31 -5.91
CA SER A 77 3.37 -3.75 -6.07
C SER A 77 3.31 -2.43 -6.81
N VAL A 78 4.44 -1.76 -6.89
CA VAL A 78 4.61 -0.56 -7.70
C VAL A 78 5.40 -0.97 -8.95
N THR A 79 4.99 -0.44 -10.09
CA THR A 79 5.64 -0.76 -11.36
C THR A 79 6.11 0.52 -12.02
N ILE A 80 7.29 0.50 -12.60
CA ILE A 80 7.75 1.59 -13.45
C ILE A 80 6.95 1.50 -14.74
N ARG A 81 6.09 2.49 -14.95
CA ARG A 81 5.19 2.50 -16.10
C ARG A 81 5.81 3.21 -17.30
N ASP A 82 6.48 4.32 -17.05
CA ASP A 82 7.09 5.11 -18.11
C ASP A 82 8.34 5.80 -17.58
N LEU A 83 9.45 5.12 -17.69
CA LEU A 83 10.71 5.65 -17.20
C LEU A 83 11.14 6.91 -17.94
N ASN A 84 10.70 7.04 -19.20
CA ASN A 84 11.05 8.20 -20.00
C ASN A 84 10.38 9.48 -19.51
N ALA A 85 9.34 9.37 -18.70
CA ALA A 85 8.72 10.54 -18.08
C ALA A 85 9.56 11.10 -16.94
N ALA A 86 10.58 10.39 -16.49
CA ALA A 86 11.52 10.90 -15.49
C ALA A 86 12.73 11.53 -16.17
N ALA A 87 13.25 12.58 -15.57
CA ALA A 87 14.49 13.19 -16.03
C ALA A 87 15.61 12.15 -16.00
N LEU A 88 16.54 12.26 -16.95
CA LEU A 88 17.62 11.30 -17.05
C LEU A 88 18.37 11.10 -15.74
N GLY A 89 18.64 12.19 -15.05
CA GLY A 89 19.39 12.12 -13.79
C GLY A 89 18.60 11.48 -12.66
N GLU A 90 17.29 11.29 -12.81
CA GLU A 90 16.44 10.70 -11.77
C GLU A 90 16.13 9.24 -12.00
N ARG A 91 16.46 8.69 -13.15
CA ARG A 91 16.00 7.34 -13.52
C ARG A 91 16.55 6.25 -12.63
N ASN A 92 17.82 6.38 -12.22
CA ASN A 92 18.39 5.40 -11.29
C ASN A 92 17.75 5.49 -9.91
N GLN A 93 17.42 6.70 -9.49
CA GLN A 93 16.71 6.89 -8.23
C GLN A 93 15.33 6.25 -8.28
N VAL A 94 14.62 6.40 -9.37
CA VAL A 94 13.30 5.77 -9.54
C VAL A 94 13.42 4.26 -9.41
N LYS A 95 14.39 3.67 -10.07
CA LYS A 95 14.58 2.22 -10.01
C LYS A 95 14.84 1.76 -8.59
N LYS A 96 15.66 2.50 -7.86
CA LYS A 96 15.97 2.15 -6.47
C LYS A 96 14.75 2.33 -5.57
N LEU A 97 14.03 3.42 -5.73
CA LEU A 97 12.82 3.66 -4.93
C LEU A 97 11.79 2.56 -5.13
N VAL A 98 11.57 2.16 -6.37
CA VAL A 98 10.62 1.11 -6.69
C VAL A 98 11.08 -0.23 -6.11
N ALA A 99 12.36 -0.54 -6.25
CA ALA A 99 12.88 -1.79 -5.70
C ALA A 99 12.74 -1.84 -4.18
N ASP A 100 13.07 -0.75 -3.51
CA ASP A 100 12.98 -0.67 -2.06
C ASP A 100 11.52 -0.72 -1.59
N GLU A 101 10.64 -0.04 -2.30
CA GLU A 101 9.23 -0.06 -1.97
C GLU A 101 8.65 -1.46 -2.11
N ASN A 102 8.95 -2.14 -3.20
CA ASN A 102 8.44 -3.48 -3.42
C ASN A 102 9.02 -4.50 -2.46
N ALA A 103 10.26 -4.31 -2.03
CA ALA A 103 10.84 -5.16 -1.01
C ALA A 103 10.09 -5.01 0.32
N ASP A 104 9.78 -3.79 0.69
CA ASP A 104 9.01 -3.53 1.91
C ASP A 104 7.59 -4.05 1.79
N ARG A 105 6.95 -3.88 0.64
CA ARG A 105 5.59 -4.40 0.45
C ARG A 105 5.57 -5.92 0.58
N ALA A 106 6.52 -6.61 -0.02
CA ALA A 106 6.60 -8.05 0.10
C ALA A 106 6.77 -8.49 1.54
N LYS A 107 7.64 -7.81 2.28
CA LYS A 107 7.82 -8.10 3.70
C LYS A 107 6.56 -7.82 4.50
N LEU A 108 5.87 -6.74 4.19
CA LEU A 108 4.64 -6.37 4.87
C LEU A 108 3.60 -7.48 4.73
N TYR A 109 3.39 -7.95 3.51
CA TYR A 109 2.39 -8.98 3.27
C TYR A 109 2.76 -10.29 3.97
N SER A 110 4.02 -10.64 3.94
CA SER A 110 4.51 -11.84 4.62
C SER A 110 4.37 -11.74 6.13
N GLU A 111 4.74 -10.59 6.70
CA GLU A 111 4.67 -10.41 8.15
C GLU A 111 3.23 -10.34 8.64
N ILE A 112 2.33 -9.76 7.89
CA ILE A 112 0.91 -9.73 8.26
C ILE A 112 0.36 -11.15 8.26
N ALA A 113 0.69 -11.93 7.25
CA ALA A 113 0.24 -13.33 7.20
C ALA A 113 0.76 -14.10 8.40
N ARG A 114 2.03 -13.94 8.74
CA ARG A 114 2.63 -14.61 9.89
C ARG A 114 2.00 -14.18 11.19
N ALA A 115 1.75 -12.89 11.35
CA ALA A 115 1.15 -12.36 12.56
C ALA A 115 -0.27 -12.88 12.77
N ASN A 116 -0.95 -13.25 11.69
CA ASN A 116 -2.25 -13.88 11.75
C ASN A 116 -2.14 -15.39 12.06
N GLY A 117 -0.94 -15.91 12.18
CA GLY A 117 -0.73 -17.34 12.43
C GLY A 117 -0.86 -18.20 11.18
N HIS A 118 -0.88 -17.59 10.02
CA HIS A 118 -1.10 -18.27 8.75
C HIS A 118 -0.15 -17.75 7.67
N PRO A 119 1.13 -18.18 7.72
CA PRO A 119 2.09 -17.72 6.69
C PRO A 119 1.62 -18.02 5.26
N GLU A 120 0.80 -19.02 5.10
CA GLU A 120 0.29 -19.40 3.78
C GLU A 120 -0.71 -18.40 3.23
N TRP A 121 -1.14 -17.43 4.02
CA TRP A 121 -2.09 -16.41 3.57
C TRP A 121 -1.44 -15.22 2.87
N GLU A 122 -0.16 -15.29 2.59
CA GLU A 122 0.54 -14.14 2.00
C GLU A 122 -0.11 -13.68 0.70
N ALA A 123 -0.49 -14.60 -0.17
CA ALA A 123 -1.11 -14.23 -1.44
C ALA A 123 -2.45 -13.52 -1.23
N GLU A 124 -3.21 -13.96 -0.24
CA GLU A 124 -4.46 -13.31 0.11
C GLU A 124 -4.28 -11.91 0.65
N VAL A 125 -3.28 -11.75 1.53
CA VAL A 125 -2.94 -10.44 2.09
C VAL A 125 -2.51 -9.51 0.95
N ARG A 126 -1.68 -10.01 0.06
CA ARG A 126 -1.22 -9.25 -1.09
C ARG A 126 -2.39 -8.79 -1.96
N GLY A 127 -3.31 -9.68 -2.23
CA GLY A 127 -4.51 -9.34 -3.02
C GLY A 127 -5.39 -8.30 -2.35
N THR A 128 -5.51 -8.37 -1.04
CA THR A 128 -6.28 -7.38 -0.28
C THR A 128 -5.61 -6.01 -0.38
N PHE A 129 -4.30 -5.95 -0.21
CA PHE A 129 -3.58 -4.69 -0.30
C PHE A 129 -3.59 -4.12 -1.72
N ALA A 130 -3.59 -4.97 -2.73
CA ALA A 130 -3.71 -4.47 -4.10
C ALA A 130 -4.97 -3.60 -4.25
N LYS A 131 -6.07 -4.02 -3.65
CA LYS A 131 -7.31 -3.24 -3.66
C LYS A 131 -7.21 -1.99 -2.80
N VAL A 132 -6.56 -2.09 -1.65
CA VAL A 132 -6.38 -0.95 -0.76
C VAL A 132 -5.60 0.16 -1.46
N TRP A 133 -4.47 -0.20 -2.08
CA TRP A 133 -3.65 0.81 -2.75
C TRP A 133 -4.41 1.51 -3.87
N VAL A 134 -5.19 0.76 -4.63
CA VAL A 134 -6.00 1.34 -5.70
C VAL A 134 -7.04 2.31 -5.14
N GLN A 135 -7.70 1.94 -4.05
CA GLN A 135 -8.72 2.79 -3.47
C GLN A 135 -8.16 4.04 -2.85
N GLU A 136 -6.94 3.98 -2.35
CA GLU A 136 -6.29 5.11 -1.70
C GLU A 136 -5.45 5.96 -2.66
N ALA A 137 -5.33 5.57 -3.90
CA ALA A 137 -4.56 6.33 -4.87
C ALA A 137 -5.19 7.71 -5.09
N LEU A 138 -4.34 8.70 -5.24
CA LEU A 138 -4.81 10.07 -5.46
C LEU A 138 -5.21 10.26 -6.92
N PRO A 139 -6.05 11.28 -7.21
CA PRO A 139 -6.43 11.55 -8.59
C PRO A 139 -5.21 11.77 -9.47
N GLY A 140 -5.24 11.18 -10.65
CA GLY A 140 -4.14 11.26 -11.59
C GLY A 140 -3.13 10.13 -11.51
N TYR A 141 -3.13 9.37 -10.43
CA TYR A 141 -2.24 8.22 -10.30
C TYR A 141 -2.65 7.15 -11.30
N TRP A 142 -1.66 6.41 -11.80
CA TRP A 142 -1.90 5.32 -12.74
C TRP A 142 -2.11 4.01 -11.99
N LEU A 143 -3.14 3.30 -12.39
CA LEU A 143 -3.57 2.06 -11.77
C LEU A 143 -3.68 0.98 -12.84
N GLN A 144 -3.27 -0.24 -12.50
CA GLN A 144 -3.42 -1.36 -13.39
C GLN A 144 -4.70 -2.10 -13.08
N ASP A 145 -5.51 -2.35 -14.09
CA ASP A 145 -6.75 -3.09 -13.90
C ASP A 145 -6.50 -4.60 -13.92
N ALA A 146 -7.56 -5.38 -13.74
CA ALA A 146 -7.44 -6.84 -13.65
C ALA A 146 -6.90 -7.46 -14.94
N SER A 147 -7.10 -6.81 -16.07
CA SER A 147 -6.62 -7.32 -17.35
C SER A 147 -5.20 -6.90 -17.66
N GLY A 148 -4.60 -6.08 -16.83
CA GLY A 148 -3.24 -5.58 -17.04
C GLY A 148 -3.16 -4.24 -17.71
N GLY A 149 -4.30 -3.64 -18.08
CA GLY A 149 -4.31 -2.32 -18.69
C GLY A 149 -4.11 -1.23 -17.65
N TRP A 150 -3.55 -0.10 -18.09
CA TRP A 150 -3.32 1.04 -17.21
C TRP A 150 -4.39 2.09 -17.41
N ARG A 151 -4.84 2.70 -16.31
CA ARG A 151 -5.76 3.82 -16.35
C ARG A 151 -5.40 4.79 -15.25
N GLN A 152 -5.78 6.04 -15.43
CA GLN A 152 -5.61 7.05 -14.37
C GLN A 152 -6.83 7.06 -13.47
N ARG A 153 -6.56 7.26 -12.19
CA ARG A 153 -7.63 7.45 -11.23
C ARG A 153 -8.36 8.76 -11.48
#